data_fd312e3435f592ca29529d87f16d99f9
#
_entry.id   fd312e3435f592ca29529d87f16d99f9
#
_cell.length_a   1.000
_cell.length_b   1.000
_cell.length_c   1.000
_cell.angle_alpha   90.00
_cell.angle_beta   90.00
_cell.angle_gamma   90.00
#
_symmetry.space_group_name_H-M   'P 1'
#
loop_
_entity.id
_entity.type
_entity.pdbx_description
1 polymer ?
#
loop_
_entity_poly.entity_id
_entity_poly.type
_entity_poly.pdbx_seq_one_letter_code
_entity_poly.pdbx_strand_id
1 'polypeptide(L)'
;MDTGNDPAEFTAENIANFKRQINALGFSYDWDREVNTTDPNYYKWTQWIFTKLYEKGLAYEAEVPVNWVEELGTAIANEEVLPDGTSERGGYPVVRKPMRQWMLKITAYAERLLNDLDDLDWPESIKDMQRNWIGKSTGANVTFKVKGTDKEFTVFTTRPDTLFGATFTVLAPEHELVDAITSPEQAEAVADYKHQASLKSDLARTDLAKEKTGVWTGAYAINPVNGKEIPIWLSDYVFMSYGTGAIMAVPAHDQRDWEFAKKFDLPMIQVVAGKDGAEVNLEEAAFTDVATGVLAVSYTHLRAHETRGNL
;
A
#
# COMPACT_ATOMS: atom_id res chain seq x y z
N MET A 1 -8.97 12.11 -33.12
CA MET A 1 -9.42 11.24 -34.23
C MET A 1 -10.78 11.68 -34.74
N ASP A 2 -11.70 12.09 -33.90
CA ASP A 2 -13.08 12.45 -34.29
C ASP A 2 -13.18 13.71 -35.14
N THR A 3 -12.19 14.62 -35.06
CA THR A 3 -12.18 15.87 -35.83
C THR A 3 -11.25 15.82 -37.04
N GLY A 4 -10.35 14.85 -37.14
CA GLY A 4 -9.33 14.74 -38.19
C GLY A 4 -8.25 15.84 -38.18
N ASN A 5 -8.23 16.70 -37.16
CA ASN A 5 -7.26 17.79 -37.04
C ASN A 5 -5.91 17.29 -36.48
N ASP A 6 -4.82 17.92 -36.93
CA ASP A 6 -3.53 17.74 -36.27
C ASP A 6 -3.58 18.33 -34.84
N PRO A 7 -3.22 17.54 -33.79
CA PRO A 7 -3.28 18.01 -32.41
C PRO A 7 -2.45 19.26 -32.13
N ALA A 8 -1.30 19.46 -32.78
CA ALA A 8 -0.44 20.62 -32.59
C ALA A 8 -1.07 21.87 -33.15
N GLU A 9 -1.60 21.82 -34.39
CA GLU A 9 -2.30 22.94 -35.04
C GLU A 9 -3.56 23.30 -34.27
N PHE A 10 -4.42 22.31 -33.93
CA PHE A 10 -5.63 22.52 -33.16
C PHE A 10 -5.36 23.17 -31.80
N THR A 11 -4.29 22.74 -31.10
CA THR A 11 -3.91 23.31 -29.81
C THR A 11 -3.43 24.76 -29.98
N ALA A 12 -2.60 25.05 -31.00
CA ALA A 12 -2.10 26.40 -31.26
C ALA A 12 -3.25 27.38 -31.58
N GLU A 13 -4.21 26.98 -32.39
CA GLU A 13 -5.40 27.79 -32.69
C GLU A 13 -6.23 28.09 -31.45
N ASN A 14 -6.47 27.09 -30.59
CA ASN A 14 -7.19 27.27 -29.35
C ASN A 14 -6.45 28.22 -28.39
N ILE A 15 -5.14 28.08 -28.23
CA ILE A 15 -4.31 29.00 -27.40
C ILE A 15 -4.42 30.41 -27.94
N ALA A 16 -4.30 30.65 -29.25
CA ALA A 16 -4.44 31.95 -29.85
C ALA A 16 -5.84 32.58 -29.58
N ASN A 17 -6.89 31.77 -29.66
CA ASN A 17 -8.26 32.21 -29.35
C ASN A 17 -8.43 32.54 -27.86
N PHE A 18 -7.90 31.73 -26.94
CA PHE A 18 -7.91 32.05 -25.50
C PHE A 18 -7.19 33.38 -25.20
N LYS A 19 -6.01 33.60 -25.76
CA LYS A 19 -5.28 34.86 -25.60
C LYS A 19 -6.11 36.05 -26.07
N ARG A 20 -6.75 35.95 -27.23
CA ARG A 20 -7.63 37.00 -27.77
C ARG A 20 -8.79 37.31 -26.82
N GLN A 21 -9.43 36.25 -26.27
CA GLN A 21 -10.56 36.40 -25.34
C GLN A 21 -10.12 37.04 -24.01
N ILE A 22 -9.01 36.56 -23.43
CA ILE A 22 -8.44 37.10 -22.18
C ILE A 22 -8.07 38.58 -22.33
N ASN A 23 -7.42 38.92 -23.43
CA ASN A 23 -7.08 40.32 -23.73
C ASN A 23 -8.34 41.18 -23.90
N ALA A 24 -9.40 40.67 -24.51
CA ALA A 24 -10.66 41.39 -24.66
C ALA A 24 -11.35 41.68 -23.31
N LEU A 25 -11.09 40.89 -22.29
CA LEU A 25 -11.56 41.09 -20.91
C LEU A 25 -10.68 42.08 -20.11
N GLY A 26 -9.56 42.55 -20.70
CA GLY A 26 -8.67 43.52 -20.06
C GLY A 26 -7.72 42.96 -19.00
N PHE A 27 -7.47 41.68 -19.01
CA PHE A 27 -6.46 41.07 -18.14
C PHE A 27 -5.05 41.49 -18.57
N SER A 28 -4.20 41.90 -17.60
CA SER A 28 -2.85 42.44 -17.83
C SER A 28 -1.78 41.32 -17.66
N TYR A 29 -1.90 40.24 -18.43
CA TYR A 29 -0.85 39.20 -18.46
C TYR A 29 0.35 39.66 -19.30
N ASP A 30 1.55 39.33 -18.81
CA ASP A 30 2.80 39.49 -19.56
C ASP A 30 3.00 38.23 -20.45
N TRP A 31 2.55 38.29 -21.70
CA TRP A 31 2.63 37.20 -22.65
C TRP A 31 4.06 36.83 -23.08
N ASP A 32 5.06 37.69 -22.83
CA ASP A 32 6.48 37.36 -23.06
C ASP A 32 7.00 36.33 -22.07
N ARG A 33 6.26 36.09 -20.98
CA ARG A 33 6.53 35.07 -19.97
C ARG A 33 5.66 33.80 -20.13
N GLU A 34 5.05 33.64 -21.27
CA GLU A 34 4.28 32.44 -21.57
C GLU A 34 5.19 31.21 -21.57
N VAL A 35 4.70 30.13 -20.95
CA VAL A 35 5.38 28.85 -20.89
C VAL A 35 4.58 27.82 -21.65
N ASN A 36 5.22 27.17 -22.60
CA ASN A 36 4.67 26.01 -23.30
C ASN A 36 5.48 24.75 -22.91
N THR A 37 4.89 23.85 -22.16
CA THR A 37 5.55 22.61 -21.69
C THR A 37 5.84 21.63 -22.81
N THR A 38 5.26 21.82 -24.01
CA THR A 38 5.53 20.98 -25.20
C THR A 38 6.64 21.55 -26.08
N ASP A 39 7.17 22.75 -25.75
CA ASP A 39 8.31 23.32 -26.46
C ASP A 39 9.58 22.54 -26.12
N PRO A 40 10.35 22.07 -27.13
CA PRO A 40 11.64 21.40 -26.92
C PRO A 40 12.62 22.20 -26.06
N ASN A 41 12.61 23.52 -26.14
CA ASN A 41 13.44 24.39 -25.30
C ASN A 41 13.03 24.38 -23.84
N TYR A 42 11.78 24.04 -23.55
CA TYR A 42 11.27 23.90 -22.19
C TYR A 42 11.51 22.47 -21.67
N TYR A 43 11.01 21.42 -22.33
CA TYR A 43 11.06 20.06 -21.78
C TYR A 43 12.47 19.45 -21.82
N LYS A 44 13.44 20.01 -22.57
CA LYS A 44 14.84 19.56 -22.48
C LYS A 44 15.38 19.55 -21.04
N TRP A 45 14.89 20.44 -20.18
CA TRP A 45 15.31 20.48 -18.78
C TRP A 45 14.76 19.33 -17.97
N THR A 46 13.53 18.90 -18.25
CA THR A 46 12.95 17.69 -17.65
C THR A 46 13.75 16.46 -18.07
N GLN A 47 14.13 16.37 -19.35
CA GLN A 47 14.97 15.28 -19.85
C GLN A 47 16.37 15.31 -19.21
N TRP A 48 16.93 16.50 -19.04
CA TRP A 48 18.23 16.66 -18.37
C TRP A 48 18.16 16.23 -16.91
N ILE A 49 17.11 16.60 -16.16
CA ILE A 49 16.89 16.14 -14.78
C ILE A 49 16.80 14.62 -14.75
N PHE A 50 16.03 14.02 -15.65
CA PHE A 50 15.91 12.57 -15.72
C PHE A 50 17.27 11.88 -15.95
N THR A 51 18.08 12.40 -16.89
CA THR A 51 19.42 11.85 -17.12
C THR A 51 20.32 11.98 -15.88
N LYS A 52 20.20 13.06 -15.12
CA LYS A 52 20.94 13.22 -13.85
C LYS A 52 20.47 12.26 -12.76
N LEU A 53 19.18 11.95 -12.70
CA LEU A 53 18.64 10.91 -11.80
C LEU A 53 19.16 9.53 -12.21
N TYR A 54 19.19 9.24 -13.50
CA TYR A 54 19.72 7.97 -14.02
C TYR A 54 21.22 7.82 -13.72
N GLU A 55 22.05 8.83 -13.99
CA GLU A 55 23.49 8.84 -13.68
C GLU A 55 23.77 8.59 -12.17
N LYS A 56 22.86 9.01 -11.31
CA LYS A 56 22.94 8.79 -9.84
C LYS A 56 22.32 7.45 -9.39
N GLY A 57 21.82 6.62 -10.30
CA GLY A 57 21.15 5.37 -9.98
C GLY A 57 19.80 5.54 -9.28
N LEU A 58 19.19 6.72 -9.39
CA LEU A 58 17.88 7.05 -8.82
C LEU A 58 16.72 6.80 -9.80
N ALA A 59 17.01 6.66 -11.09
CA ALA A 59 16.07 6.18 -12.09
C ALA A 59 16.51 4.79 -12.59
N TYR A 60 15.58 3.86 -12.73
CA TYR A 60 15.83 2.48 -13.14
C TYR A 60 14.61 1.91 -13.88
N GLU A 61 14.79 0.84 -14.61
CA GLU A 61 13.69 0.12 -15.26
C GLU A 61 13.28 -1.08 -14.41
N ALA A 62 11.97 -1.32 -14.32
CA ALA A 62 11.40 -2.51 -13.69
C ALA A 62 10.10 -2.92 -14.39
N GLU A 63 9.76 -4.19 -14.30
CA GLU A 63 8.40 -4.65 -14.62
C GLU A 63 7.49 -4.35 -13.43
N VAL A 64 6.46 -3.53 -13.67
CA VAL A 64 5.46 -3.17 -12.68
C VAL A 64 4.07 -3.37 -13.24
N PRO A 65 3.09 -3.80 -12.43
CA PRO A 65 1.72 -3.91 -12.88
C PRO A 65 1.13 -2.52 -13.11
N VAL A 66 0.61 -2.30 -14.32
CA VAL A 66 -0.10 -1.07 -14.69
C VAL A 66 -1.57 -1.39 -14.95
N ASN A 67 -2.43 -0.38 -14.78
CA ASN A 67 -3.83 -0.47 -15.15
C ASN A 67 -3.95 -0.24 -16.66
N TRP A 68 -4.03 -1.31 -17.42
CA TRP A 68 -4.07 -1.27 -18.89
C TRP A 68 -5.51 -1.31 -19.40
N VAL A 69 -5.82 -0.46 -20.37
CA VAL A 69 -7.11 -0.45 -21.08
C VAL A 69 -6.84 -0.75 -22.54
N GLU A 70 -7.26 -1.93 -23.00
CA GLU A 70 -6.98 -2.42 -24.36
C GLU A 70 -7.60 -1.53 -25.42
N GLU A 71 -8.85 -1.09 -25.22
CA GLU A 71 -9.61 -0.26 -26.14
C GLU A 71 -9.02 1.15 -26.29
N LEU A 72 -8.40 1.66 -25.25
CA LEU A 72 -7.69 2.96 -25.30
C LEU A 72 -6.23 2.82 -25.72
N GLY A 73 -5.68 1.60 -25.69
CA GLY A 73 -4.28 1.33 -26.00
C GLY A 73 -3.28 2.04 -25.05
N THR A 74 -3.67 2.25 -23.80
CA THR A 74 -2.86 2.99 -22.82
C THR A 74 -3.04 2.47 -21.39
N ALA A 75 -2.04 2.79 -20.55
CA ALA A 75 -2.15 2.66 -19.11
C ALA A 75 -2.83 3.90 -18.51
N ILE A 76 -3.63 3.70 -17.47
CA ILE A 76 -4.32 4.75 -16.74
C ILE A 76 -3.93 4.76 -15.25
N ALA A 77 -4.10 5.89 -14.58
CA ALA A 77 -3.83 6.04 -13.15
C ALA A 77 -4.87 5.30 -12.30
N ASN A 78 -4.53 5.03 -11.02
CA ASN A 78 -5.45 4.36 -10.11
C ASN A 78 -6.77 5.14 -9.92
N GLU A 79 -6.68 6.47 -9.93
CA GLU A 79 -7.81 7.39 -9.77
C GLU A 79 -8.80 7.35 -10.95
N GLU A 80 -8.34 6.89 -12.13
CA GLU A 80 -9.15 6.76 -13.34
C GLU A 80 -9.84 5.38 -13.45
N VAL A 81 -9.60 4.49 -12.47
CA VAL A 81 -10.28 3.20 -12.38
C VAL A 81 -11.50 3.33 -11.48
N LEU A 82 -12.67 3.12 -12.04
CA LEU A 82 -13.93 3.17 -11.32
C LEU A 82 -14.12 1.96 -10.39
N PRO A 83 -15.00 2.05 -9.37
CA PRO A 83 -15.24 0.93 -8.43
C PRO A 83 -15.72 -0.37 -9.07
N ASP A 84 -16.30 -0.31 -10.26
CA ASP A 84 -16.76 -1.47 -11.04
C ASP A 84 -15.65 -2.11 -11.89
N GLY A 85 -14.40 -1.60 -11.81
CA GLY A 85 -13.27 -2.10 -12.57
C GLY A 85 -13.18 -1.58 -14.00
N THR A 86 -13.93 -0.53 -14.33
CA THR A 86 -13.88 0.11 -15.65
C THR A 86 -13.10 1.42 -15.63
N SER A 87 -12.67 1.90 -16.81
CA SER A 87 -12.01 3.20 -16.96
C SER A 87 -13.03 4.34 -16.92
N GLU A 88 -12.71 5.45 -16.26
CA GLU A 88 -13.53 6.66 -16.27
C GLU A 88 -13.82 7.14 -17.69
N ARG A 89 -12.81 7.10 -18.56
CA ARG A 89 -12.95 7.43 -19.96
C ARG A 89 -13.38 6.20 -20.77
N GLY A 90 -14.60 6.21 -21.25
CA GLY A 90 -15.16 5.21 -22.16
C GLY A 90 -15.80 4.00 -21.49
N GLY A 91 -15.65 3.82 -20.17
CA GLY A 91 -16.25 2.69 -19.44
C GLY A 91 -15.73 1.32 -19.85
N TYR A 92 -14.46 1.24 -20.28
CA TYR A 92 -13.84 0.01 -20.75
C TYR A 92 -13.25 -0.81 -19.61
N PRO A 93 -13.19 -2.14 -19.71
CA PRO A 93 -12.55 -2.99 -18.71
C PRO A 93 -11.09 -2.63 -18.49
N VAL A 94 -10.67 -2.57 -17.23
CA VAL A 94 -9.27 -2.34 -16.86
C VAL A 94 -8.64 -3.65 -16.42
N VAL A 95 -7.48 -3.99 -16.99
CA VAL A 95 -6.71 -5.18 -16.62
C VAL A 95 -5.35 -4.81 -16.03
N ARG A 96 -4.94 -5.54 -15.00
CA ARG A 96 -3.58 -5.40 -14.44
C ARG A 96 -2.60 -6.15 -15.33
N LYS A 97 -1.68 -5.43 -15.98
CA LYS A 97 -0.70 -5.98 -16.92
C LYS A 97 0.70 -5.62 -16.47
N PRO A 98 1.62 -6.57 -16.29
CA PRO A 98 3.02 -6.25 -16.04
C PRO A 98 3.62 -5.59 -17.29
N MET A 99 4.24 -4.44 -17.09
CA MET A 99 4.90 -3.70 -18.17
C MET A 99 6.23 -3.14 -17.68
N ARG A 100 7.23 -3.16 -18.54
CA ARG A 100 8.52 -2.50 -18.29
C ARG A 100 8.32 -0.99 -18.26
N GLN A 101 8.64 -0.38 -17.12
CA GLN A 101 8.46 1.05 -16.86
C GLN A 101 9.72 1.67 -16.26
N TRP A 102 9.92 2.96 -16.49
CA TRP A 102 10.87 3.74 -15.74
C TRP A 102 10.34 4.03 -14.33
N MET A 103 11.17 3.74 -13.34
CA MET A 103 10.87 3.96 -11.93
C MET A 103 11.88 4.93 -11.32
N LEU A 104 11.41 5.75 -10.37
CA LEU A 104 12.25 6.62 -9.56
C LEU A 104 12.32 6.07 -8.13
N LYS A 105 13.54 6.03 -7.56
CA LYS A 105 13.75 5.60 -6.16
C LYS A 105 13.36 6.73 -5.19
N ILE A 106 12.08 7.06 -5.13
CA ILE A 106 11.57 8.19 -4.33
C ILE A 106 11.84 8.02 -2.84
N THR A 107 11.93 6.79 -2.34
CA THR A 107 12.22 6.48 -0.93
C THR A 107 13.69 6.60 -0.55
N ALA A 108 14.62 6.75 -1.52
CA ALA A 108 16.06 6.85 -1.25
C ALA A 108 16.45 8.06 -0.38
N TYR A 109 15.61 9.07 -0.35
CA TYR A 109 15.81 10.29 0.43
C TYR A 109 14.81 10.45 1.60
N ALA A 110 13.96 9.47 1.86
CA ALA A 110 12.91 9.58 2.88
C ALA A 110 13.49 9.90 4.27
N GLU A 111 14.53 9.18 4.69
CA GLU A 111 15.22 9.41 5.98
C GLU A 111 15.84 10.81 6.05
N ARG A 112 16.50 11.23 4.97
CA ARG A 112 17.14 12.55 4.90
C ARG A 112 16.10 13.66 4.93
N LEU A 113 15.01 13.53 4.14
CA LEU A 113 13.92 14.51 4.12
C LEU A 113 13.29 14.66 5.51
N LEU A 114 13.14 13.55 6.25
CA LEU A 114 12.62 13.57 7.61
C LEU A 114 13.55 14.31 8.57
N ASN A 115 14.84 14.03 8.52
CA ASN A 115 15.84 14.63 9.42
C ASN A 115 16.05 16.13 9.10
N ASP A 116 16.10 16.51 7.81
CA ASP A 116 16.32 17.88 7.39
C ASP A 116 15.14 18.81 7.80
N LEU A 117 13.97 18.28 8.19
CA LEU A 117 12.85 19.08 8.71
C LEU A 117 13.20 19.83 10.00
N ASP A 118 14.09 19.27 10.82
CA ASP A 118 14.42 19.85 12.13
C ASP A 118 15.20 21.16 11.98
N ASP A 119 15.97 21.31 10.89
CA ASP A 119 16.77 22.49 10.57
C ASP A 119 15.97 23.60 9.85
N LEU A 120 14.70 23.36 9.49
CA LEU A 120 13.88 24.33 8.77
C LEU A 120 13.15 25.28 9.72
N ASP A 121 13.14 26.57 9.39
CA ASP A 121 12.31 27.58 10.05
C ASP A 121 10.88 27.57 9.47
N TRP A 122 10.20 26.43 9.63
CA TRP A 122 8.82 26.24 9.18
C TRP A 122 7.86 26.08 10.37
N PRO A 123 6.57 26.43 10.21
CA PRO A 123 5.56 26.12 11.22
C PRO A 123 5.50 24.62 11.51
N GLU A 124 5.39 24.26 12.79
CA GLU A 124 5.36 22.84 13.21
C GLU A 124 4.24 22.05 12.51
N SER A 125 3.07 22.66 12.28
CA SER A 125 1.97 22.02 11.57
C SER A 125 2.38 21.54 10.16
N ILE A 126 3.25 22.27 9.47
CA ILE A 126 3.76 21.88 8.15
C ILE A 126 4.78 20.77 8.28
N LYS A 127 5.68 20.85 9.28
CA LYS A 127 6.65 19.79 9.55
C LYS A 127 5.93 18.48 9.92
N ASP A 128 4.88 18.54 10.74
CA ASP A 128 4.10 17.37 11.12
C ASP A 128 3.36 16.75 9.93
N MET A 129 2.84 17.56 9.00
CA MET A 129 2.28 17.04 7.75
C MET A 129 3.33 16.25 6.94
N GLN A 130 4.56 16.77 6.85
CA GLN A 130 5.68 16.10 6.15
C GLN A 130 6.09 14.81 6.88
N ARG A 131 6.25 14.86 8.21
CA ARG A 131 6.58 13.68 9.03
C ARG A 131 5.52 12.58 8.87
N ASN A 132 4.25 12.95 8.93
CA ASN A 132 3.13 12.01 8.78
C ASN A 132 3.06 11.43 7.35
N TRP A 133 3.36 12.25 6.34
CA TRP A 133 3.39 11.77 4.94
C TRP A 133 4.52 10.76 4.70
N ILE A 134 5.72 11.03 5.20
CA ILE A 134 6.86 10.10 5.12
C ILE A 134 6.57 8.84 5.91
N GLY A 135 5.94 8.96 7.10
CA GLY A 135 5.40 7.84 7.87
C GLY A 135 6.46 6.84 8.31
N LYS A 136 7.63 7.30 8.80
CA LYS A 136 8.68 6.40 9.30
C LYS A 136 8.14 5.50 10.40
N SER A 137 8.20 4.19 10.18
CA SER A 137 7.82 3.17 11.15
C SER A 137 9.05 2.44 11.67
N THR A 138 9.06 2.16 12.99
CA THR A 138 10.07 1.33 13.63
C THR A 138 9.40 0.09 14.18
N GLY A 139 9.98 -1.08 13.89
CA GLY A 139 9.38 -2.34 14.30
C GLY A 139 10.36 -3.50 14.21
N ALA A 140 9.84 -4.72 14.18
CA ALA A 140 10.61 -5.96 14.07
C ALA A 140 10.11 -6.81 12.92
N ASN A 141 11.05 -7.51 12.28
CA ASN A 141 10.74 -8.59 11.36
C ASN A 141 10.59 -9.90 12.16
N VAL A 142 9.48 -10.60 11.95
CA VAL A 142 9.16 -11.86 12.62
C VAL A 142 8.94 -12.93 11.55
N THR A 143 9.70 -14.02 11.62
CA THR A 143 9.59 -15.13 10.68
C THR A 143 8.67 -16.20 11.22
N PHE A 144 7.69 -16.60 10.43
CA PHE A 144 6.75 -17.68 10.67
C PHE A 144 7.07 -18.87 9.78
N LYS A 145 7.18 -20.06 10.36
CA LYS A 145 7.31 -21.30 9.60
C LYS A 145 5.94 -21.84 9.22
N VAL A 146 5.82 -22.34 8.00
CA VAL A 146 4.60 -23.02 7.54
C VAL A 146 4.63 -24.46 8.02
N LYS A 147 3.61 -24.87 8.78
CA LYS A 147 3.51 -26.22 9.36
C LYS A 147 3.64 -27.29 8.29
N GLY A 148 4.47 -28.32 8.58
CA GLY A 148 4.63 -29.49 7.72
C GLY A 148 5.42 -29.26 6.44
N THR A 149 6.06 -28.10 6.31
CA THR A 149 6.89 -27.74 5.15
C THR A 149 8.23 -27.14 5.60
N ASP A 150 9.14 -26.91 4.65
CA ASP A 150 10.38 -26.16 4.81
C ASP A 150 10.22 -24.65 4.51
N LYS A 151 8.98 -24.21 4.22
CA LYS A 151 8.68 -22.84 3.84
C LYS A 151 8.48 -21.95 5.05
N GLU A 152 8.82 -20.69 4.86
CA GLU A 152 8.64 -19.64 5.86
C GLU A 152 8.31 -18.31 5.17
N PHE A 153 7.71 -17.38 5.91
CA PHE A 153 7.49 -16.02 5.49
C PHE A 153 7.77 -15.07 6.65
N THR A 154 8.13 -13.85 6.31
CA THR A 154 8.45 -12.81 7.29
C THR A 154 7.36 -11.76 7.30
N VAL A 155 6.93 -11.33 8.48
CA VAL A 155 6.05 -10.17 8.68
C VAL A 155 6.82 -9.03 9.31
N PHE A 156 6.54 -7.81 8.92
CA PHE A 156 6.99 -6.62 9.64
C PHE A 156 5.88 -6.18 10.60
N THR A 157 6.23 -5.93 11.87
CA THR A 157 5.27 -5.42 12.85
C THR A 157 5.87 -4.30 13.67
N THR A 158 5.09 -3.24 13.92
CA THR A 158 5.43 -2.17 14.87
C THR A 158 5.13 -2.57 16.31
N ARG A 159 4.42 -3.70 16.52
CA ARG A 159 3.96 -4.19 17.81
C ARG A 159 4.41 -5.64 18.06
N PRO A 160 5.73 -5.93 18.10
CA PRO A 160 6.24 -7.27 18.39
C PRO A 160 5.85 -7.77 19.79
N ASP A 161 5.56 -6.85 20.70
CA ASP A 161 5.06 -7.12 22.05
C ASP A 161 3.72 -7.88 22.07
N THR A 162 2.90 -7.72 21.05
CA THR A 162 1.58 -8.39 20.96
C THR A 162 1.61 -9.76 20.28
N LEU A 163 2.78 -10.27 19.89
CA LEU A 163 2.93 -11.52 19.12
C LEU A 163 2.33 -12.76 19.80
N PHE A 164 2.28 -12.79 21.14
CA PHE A 164 1.60 -13.85 21.89
C PHE A 164 0.07 -13.87 21.66
N GLY A 165 -0.51 -12.75 21.23
CA GLY A 165 -1.91 -12.59 20.87
C GLY A 165 -2.23 -12.80 19.40
N ALA A 166 -1.22 -13.14 18.58
CA ALA A 166 -1.43 -13.43 17.17
C ALA A 166 -2.20 -14.77 17.02
N THR A 167 -3.39 -14.70 16.41
CA THR A 167 -4.29 -15.85 16.27
C THR A 167 -4.47 -16.30 14.83
N PHE A 168 -4.04 -15.50 13.87
CA PHE A 168 -3.95 -15.87 12.45
C PHE A 168 -2.89 -15.01 11.77
N THR A 169 -2.53 -15.37 10.54
CA THR A 169 -1.69 -14.59 9.64
C THR A 169 -2.43 -14.37 8.34
N VAL A 170 -2.11 -13.27 7.66
CA VAL A 170 -2.72 -12.94 6.37
C VAL A 170 -1.63 -12.65 5.35
N LEU A 171 -1.73 -13.27 4.19
CA LEU A 171 -0.88 -12.98 3.04
C LEU A 171 -1.66 -12.17 2.01
N ALA A 172 -0.94 -11.35 1.26
CA ALA A 172 -1.48 -10.72 0.06
C ALA A 172 -1.87 -11.80 -0.97
N PRO A 173 -2.96 -11.63 -1.73
CA PRO A 173 -3.36 -12.59 -2.76
C PRO A 173 -2.28 -12.85 -3.81
N GLU A 174 -1.37 -11.89 -4.03
CA GLU A 174 -0.25 -11.93 -4.98
C GLU A 174 1.04 -12.52 -4.39
N HIS A 175 1.03 -12.90 -3.11
CA HIS A 175 2.24 -13.38 -2.43
C HIS A 175 2.72 -14.71 -3.03
N GLU A 176 4.02 -14.84 -3.28
CA GLU A 176 4.65 -15.97 -3.98
C GLU A 176 4.42 -17.33 -3.30
N LEU A 177 4.22 -17.35 -1.99
CA LEU A 177 3.98 -18.58 -1.25
C LEU A 177 2.57 -19.12 -1.40
N VAL A 178 1.59 -18.34 -1.83
CA VAL A 178 0.17 -18.70 -1.81
C VAL A 178 -0.09 -20.03 -2.52
N ASP A 179 0.39 -20.14 -3.77
CA ASP A 179 0.16 -21.33 -4.58
C ASP A 179 0.88 -22.58 -4.01
N ALA A 180 1.98 -22.37 -3.30
CA ALA A 180 2.80 -23.45 -2.76
C ALA A 180 2.33 -23.99 -1.39
N ILE A 181 1.48 -23.22 -0.68
CA ILE A 181 0.97 -23.61 0.65
C ILE A 181 -0.53 -23.88 0.66
N THR A 182 -1.24 -23.54 -0.41
CA THR A 182 -2.68 -23.78 -0.52
C THR A 182 -2.96 -25.29 -0.57
N SER A 183 -3.85 -25.75 0.31
CA SER A 183 -4.26 -27.15 0.31
C SER A 183 -5.12 -27.48 -0.93
N PRO A 184 -5.12 -28.74 -1.39
CA PRO A 184 -5.94 -29.13 -2.55
C PRO A 184 -7.43 -28.81 -2.39
N GLU A 185 -7.95 -28.90 -1.16
CA GLU A 185 -9.36 -28.64 -0.84
C GLU A 185 -9.70 -27.14 -0.95
N GLN A 186 -8.71 -26.26 -0.79
CA GLN A 186 -8.88 -24.80 -0.86
C GLN A 186 -8.46 -24.21 -2.22
N ALA A 187 -7.91 -25.02 -3.12
CA ALA A 187 -7.32 -24.54 -4.37
C ALA A 187 -8.29 -23.72 -5.23
N GLU A 188 -9.54 -24.18 -5.39
CA GLU A 188 -10.56 -23.48 -6.17
C GLU A 188 -10.96 -22.15 -5.52
N ALA A 189 -11.27 -22.17 -4.22
CA ALA A 189 -11.66 -20.96 -3.48
C ALA A 189 -10.55 -19.92 -3.45
N VAL A 190 -9.29 -20.34 -3.30
CA VAL A 190 -8.11 -19.47 -3.34
C VAL A 190 -7.92 -18.87 -4.73
N ALA A 191 -8.05 -19.67 -5.80
CA ALA A 191 -7.94 -19.17 -7.17
C ALA A 191 -9.02 -18.14 -7.50
N ASP A 192 -10.27 -18.39 -7.12
CA ASP A 192 -11.37 -17.45 -7.29
C ASP A 192 -11.14 -16.16 -6.51
N TYR A 193 -10.67 -16.25 -5.28
CA TYR A 193 -10.37 -15.06 -4.47
C TYR A 193 -9.22 -14.24 -5.06
N LYS A 194 -8.13 -14.87 -5.51
CA LYS A 194 -7.03 -14.20 -6.22
C LYS A 194 -7.54 -13.44 -7.45
N HIS A 195 -8.41 -14.10 -8.23
CA HIS A 195 -9.02 -13.47 -9.40
C HIS A 195 -9.87 -12.25 -9.02
N GLN A 196 -10.77 -12.37 -8.03
CA GLN A 196 -11.58 -11.24 -7.55
C GLN A 196 -10.73 -10.09 -7.01
N ALA A 197 -9.66 -10.38 -6.25
CA ALA A 197 -8.74 -9.37 -5.73
C ALA A 197 -7.99 -8.65 -6.86
N SER A 198 -7.62 -9.36 -7.93
CA SER A 198 -6.91 -8.77 -9.08
C SER A 198 -7.75 -7.77 -9.89
N LEU A 199 -9.08 -7.82 -9.78
CA LEU A 199 -9.99 -6.89 -10.43
C LEU A 199 -10.19 -5.59 -9.63
N LYS A 200 -9.75 -5.54 -8.37
CA LYS A 200 -9.89 -4.36 -7.51
C LYS A 200 -8.68 -3.44 -7.66
N SER A 201 -8.94 -2.12 -7.74
CA SER A 201 -7.86 -1.12 -7.63
C SER A 201 -7.26 -1.09 -6.23
N ASP A 202 -6.02 -0.61 -6.09
CA ASP A 202 -5.40 -0.45 -4.78
C ASP A 202 -6.22 0.50 -3.88
N LEU A 203 -6.84 1.54 -4.47
CA LEU A 203 -7.74 2.44 -3.76
C LEU A 203 -8.97 1.70 -3.22
N ALA A 204 -9.58 0.84 -4.03
CA ALA A 204 -10.74 0.04 -3.62
C ALA A 204 -10.40 -0.98 -2.53
N ARG A 205 -9.16 -1.46 -2.47
CA ARG A 205 -8.64 -2.36 -1.43
C ARG A 205 -8.31 -1.64 -0.12
N THR A 206 -7.94 -0.35 -0.18
CA THR A 206 -7.61 0.47 1.01
C THR A 206 -8.83 1.05 1.71
N ASP A 207 -10.01 1.00 1.11
CA ASP A 207 -11.23 1.55 1.70
C ASP A 207 -11.61 0.79 2.98
N LEU A 208 -11.30 1.40 4.11
CA LEU A 208 -11.50 0.84 5.44
C LEU A 208 -12.99 0.66 5.81
N ALA A 209 -13.89 1.33 5.12
CA ALA A 209 -15.33 1.26 5.37
C ALA A 209 -16.01 0.03 4.75
N LYS A 210 -15.28 -0.74 3.91
CA LYS A 210 -15.84 -1.93 3.27
C LYS A 210 -15.75 -3.16 4.16
N GLU A 211 -16.70 -4.07 3.91
CA GLU A 211 -16.74 -5.37 4.53
C GLU A 211 -15.44 -6.15 4.27
N LYS A 212 -14.81 -6.69 5.32
CA LYS A 212 -13.58 -7.49 5.18
C LYS A 212 -13.86 -8.77 4.37
N THR A 213 -12.99 -9.06 3.42
CA THR A 213 -13.05 -10.29 2.61
C THR A 213 -11.79 -11.10 2.81
N GLY A 214 -11.88 -12.39 2.65
CA GLY A 214 -10.73 -13.28 2.78
C GLY A 214 -11.08 -14.74 2.49
N VAL A 215 -10.05 -15.54 2.29
CA VAL A 215 -10.15 -17.00 2.11
C VAL A 215 -9.04 -17.70 2.89
N TRP A 216 -9.39 -18.80 3.53
CA TRP A 216 -8.39 -19.64 4.21
C TRP A 216 -7.62 -20.48 3.20
N THR A 217 -6.29 -20.57 3.36
CA THR A 217 -5.42 -21.34 2.45
C THR A 217 -5.44 -22.87 2.71
N GLY A 218 -5.99 -23.32 3.83
CA GLY A 218 -5.86 -24.69 4.32
C GLY A 218 -4.57 -24.94 5.09
N ALA A 219 -3.62 -23.98 5.10
CA ALA A 219 -2.35 -24.10 5.80
C ALA A 219 -2.34 -23.36 7.14
N TYR A 220 -1.35 -23.72 7.97
CA TYR A 220 -1.09 -23.13 9.27
C TYR A 220 0.34 -22.61 9.36
N ALA A 221 0.52 -21.49 10.04
CA ALA A 221 1.82 -20.98 10.47
C ALA A 221 2.08 -21.37 11.93
N ILE A 222 3.35 -21.51 12.28
CA ILE A 222 3.78 -21.73 13.68
C ILE A 222 4.16 -20.38 14.26
N ASN A 223 3.44 -19.95 15.30
CA ASN A 223 3.77 -18.74 16.03
C ASN A 223 5.11 -18.93 16.76
N PRO A 224 6.16 -18.15 16.45
CA PRO A 224 7.51 -18.41 16.91
C PRO A 224 7.70 -18.23 18.44
N VAL A 225 6.80 -17.51 19.14
CA VAL A 225 6.95 -17.24 20.57
C VAL A 225 6.24 -18.25 21.47
N ASN A 226 5.22 -18.95 20.97
CA ASN A 226 4.45 -19.89 21.79
C ASN A 226 4.24 -21.26 21.14
N GLY A 227 4.73 -21.45 19.91
CA GLY A 227 4.63 -22.73 19.17
C GLY A 227 3.22 -23.09 18.71
N LYS A 228 2.23 -22.21 18.90
CA LYS A 228 0.85 -22.48 18.48
C LYS A 228 0.70 -22.42 16.97
N GLU A 229 -0.15 -23.29 16.46
CA GLU A 229 -0.56 -23.29 15.07
C GLU A 229 -1.65 -22.25 14.87
N ILE A 230 -1.45 -21.34 13.92
CA ILE A 230 -2.40 -20.31 13.56
C ILE A 230 -2.69 -20.37 12.06
N PRO A 231 -3.95 -20.23 11.62
CA PRO A 231 -4.30 -20.38 10.21
C PRO A 231 -3.72 -19.25 9.36
N ILE A 232 -3.39 -19.59 8.10
CA ILE A 232 -2.92 -18.62 7.10
C ILE A 232 -4.08 -18.29 6.17
N TRP A 233 -4.47 -17.03 6.14
CA TRP A 233 -5.54 -16.48 5.31
C TRP A 233 -4.98 -15.64 4.18
N LEU A 234 -5.76 -15.43 3.14
CA LEU A 234 -5.56 -14.37 2.15
C LEU A 234 -6.58 -13.27 2.38
N SER A 235 -6.17 -12.05 2.22
CA SER A 235 -7.09 -10.92 2.19
C SER A 235 -6.56 -9.79 1.33
N ASP A 236 -7.46 -9.08 0.67
CA ASP A 236 -7.17 -8.00 -0.26
C ASP A 236 -6.73 -6.69 0.43
N TYR A 237 -6.88 -6.57 1.75
CA TYR A 237 -6.34 -5.42 2.50
C TYR A 237 -4.83 -5.52 2.79
N VAL A 238 -4.20 -6.67 2.49
CA VAL A 238 -2.75 -6.85 2.57
C VAL A 238 -2.13 -6.63 1.20
N PHE A 239 -1.07 -5.84 1.13
CA PHE A 239 -0.43 -5.43 -0.13
C PHE A 239 1.01 -5.91 -0.22
N MET A 240 1.43 -6.35 -1.41
CA MET A 240 2.85 -6.64 -1.70
C MET A 240 3.72 -5.38 -1.68
N SER A 241 3.13 -4.22 -1.91
CA SER A 241 3.84 -2.93 -1.91
C SER A 241 4.11 -2.37 -0.51
N TYR A 242 3.53 -2.97 0.54
CA TYR A 242 3.72 -2.55 1.92
C TYR A 242 4.30 -3.69 2.75
N GLY A 243 5.48 -3.47 3.31
CA GLY A 243 6.18 -4.47 4.10
C GLY A 243 6.61 -5.67 3.27
N THR A 244 6.24 -6.86 3.72
CA THR A 244 6.60 -8.14 3.11
C THR A 244 5.46 -8.81 2.35
N GLY A 245 4.30 -8.14 2.21
CA GLY A 245 3.10 -8.79 1.68
C GLY A 245 2.47 -9.80 2.64
N ALA A 246 2.87 -9.78 3.91
CA ALA A 246 2.37 -10.66 4.96
C ALA A 246 2.19 -9.88 6.26
N ILE A 247 1.17 -10.20 7.03
CA ILE A 247 0.93 -9.64 8.36
C ILE A 247 0.64 -10.74 9.38
N MET A 248 1.00 -10.49 10.63
CA MET A 248 0.41 -11.19 11.75
C MET A 248 -0.83 -10.44 12.21
N ALA A 249 -1.88 -11.14 12.58
CA ALA A 249 -3.12 -10.54 13.02
C ALA A 249 -3.32 -10.73 14.53
N VAL A 250 -3.58 -9.61 15.21
CA VAL A 250 -3.80 -9.57 16.66
C VAL A 250 -5.17 -8.94 16.95
N PRO A 251 -6.26 -9.69 16.77
CA PRO A 251 -7.62 -9.14 16.77
C PRO A 251 -8.05 -8.50 18.10
N ALA A 252 -7.40 -8.84 19.20
CA ALA A 252 -7.66 -8.17 20.48
C ALA A 252 -7.14 -6.72 20.52
N HIS A 253 -6.18 -6.34 19.63
CA HIS A 253 -5.45 -5.07 19.72
C HIS A 253 -5.32 -4.30 18.39
N ASP A 254 -5.89 -4.81 17.30
CA ASP A 254 -6.03 -4.11 16.01
C ASP A 254 -7.49 -4.19 15.56
N GLN A 255 -8.09 -3.05 15.22
CA GLN A 255 -9.50 -2.97 14.84
C GLN A 255 -9.80 -3.70 13.53
N ARG A 256 -8.88 -3.66 12.55
CA ARG A 256 -9.05 -4.35 11.26
C ARG A 256 -9.01 -5.86 11.43
N ASP A 257 -8.09 -6.33 12.27
CA ASP A 257 -7.96 -7.74 12.60
C ASP A 257 -9.17 -8.23 13.41
N TRP A 258 -9.72 -7.37 14.29
CA TRP A 258 -10.93 -7.66 15.06
C TRP A 258 -12.14 -7.84 14.14
N GLU A 259 -12.35 -6.92 13.20
CA GLU A 259 -13.44 -7.00 12.22
C GLU A 259 -13.34 -8.27 11.37
N PHE A 260 -12.11 -8.63 10.96
CA PHE A 260 -11.85 -9.87 10.23
C PHE A 260 -12.14 -11.10 11.10
N ALA A 261 -11.63 -11.11 12.33
CA ALA A 261 -11.85 -12.22 13.27
C ALA A 261 -13.33 -12.42 13.62
N LYS A 262 -14.09 -11.34 13.82
CA LYS A 262 -15.54 -11.41 14.03
C LYS A 262 -16.27 -12.01 12.83
N LYS A 263 -15.90 -11.61 11.61
CA LYS A 263 -16.52 -12.13 10.38
C LYS A 263 -16.27 -13.62 10.16
N PHE A 264 -15.05 -14.09 10.44
CA PHE A 264 -14.63 -15.45 10.15
C PHE A 264 -14.59 -16.37 11.40
N ASP A 265 -15.18 -15.90 12.53
CA ASP A 265 -15.25 -16.62 13.80
C ASP A 265 -13.88 -17.12 14.28
N LEU A 266 -12.87 -16.22 14.20
CA LEU A 266 -11.50 -16.53 14.63
C LEU A 266 -11.28 -16.14 16.10
N PRO A 267 -10.42 -16.87 16.83
CA PRO A 267 -10.19 -16.59 18.24
C PRO A 267 -9.49 -15.25 18.45
N MET A 268 -9.83 -14.59 19.58
CA MET A 268 -9.19 -13.36 20.03
C MET A 268 -8.51 -13.59 21.37
N ILE A 269 -7.25 -13.21 21.50
CA ILE A 269 -6.45 -13.41 22.72
C ILE A 269 -5.97 -12.05 23.18
N GLN A 270 -6.45 -11.62 24.34
CA GLN A 270 -6.00 -10.38 24.98
C GLN A 270 -4.59 -10.58 25.54
N VAL A 271 -3.64 -9.72 25.12
CA VAL A 271 -2.26 -9.70 25.61
C VAL A 271 -1.84 -8.33 26.17
N VAL A 272 -2.67 -7.32 25.97
CA VAL A 272 -2.55 -6.01 26.63
C VAL A 272 -3.84 -5.77 27.43
N ALA A 273 -3.69 -5.61 28.71
CA ALA A 273 -4.79 -5.27 29.61
C ALA A 273 -4.99 -3.74 29.62
N GLY A 274 -6.14 -3.29 30.08
CA GLY A 274 -6.40 -1.88 30.35
C GLY A 274 -5.51 -1.33 31.46
N LYS A 275 -5.68 -0.05 31.78
CA LYS A 275 -4.98 0.59 32.89
C LYS A 275 -5.17 -0.22 34.17
N ASP A 276 -4.09 -0.39 34.94
CA ASP A 276 -4.07 -1.15 36.19
C ASP A 276 -4.45 -2.65 36.03
N GLY A 277 -4.31 -3.22 34.80
CA GLY A 277 -4.59 -4.63 34.53
C GLY A 277 -6.09 -4.95 34.36
N ALA A 278 -6.93 -3.95 34.11
CA ALA A 278 -8.36 -4.15 33.90
C ALA A 278 -8.64 -5.02 32.68
N GLU A 279 -9.59 -5.95 32.79
CA GLU A 279 -10.11 -6.70 31.64
C GLU A 279 -10.82 -5.75 30.67
N VAL A 280 -10.69 -6.03 29.39
CA VAL A 280 -11.26 -5.23 28.31
C VAL A 280 -12.37 -6.02 27.62
N ASN A 281 -13.47 -5.33 27.31
CA ASN A 281 -14.56 -5.94 26.55
C ASN A 281 -14.22 -6.01 25.05
N LEU A 282 -13.87 -7.19 24.57
CA LEU A 282 -13.56 -7.44 23.15
C LEU A 282 -14.82 -7.77 22.30
N GLU A 283 -16.02 -7.77 22.90
CA GLU A 283 -17.24 -8.07 22.15
C GLU A 283 -17.65 -6.95 21.18
N GLU A 284 -17.34 -5.70 21.53
CA GLU A 284 -17.74 -4.51 20.78
C GLU A 284 -16.65 -3.95 19.87
N ALA A 285 -15.38 -4.00 20.30
CA ALA A 285 -14.25 -3.48 19.54
C ALA A 285 -12.92 -4.07 20.05
N ALA A 286 -11.85 -3.91 19.24
CA ALA A 286 -10.50 -4.17 19.69
C ALA A 286 -10.06 -3.14 20.74
N PHE A 287 -9.19 -3.57 21.66
CA PHE A 287 -8.53 -2.65 22.59
C PHE A 287 -7.25 -2.08 21.94
N THR A 288 -7.34 -0.86 21.46
CA THR A 288 -6.26 -0.18 20.72
C THR A 288 -5.50 0.87 21.55
N ASP A 289 -5.90 1.12 22.80
CA ASP A 289 -5.21 2.07 23.69
C ASP A 289 -3.89 1.47 24.20
N VAL A 290 -2.85 1.72 23.43
CA VAL A 290 -1.49 1.26 23.71
C VAL A 290 -0.72 2.18 24.67
N ALA A 291 -1.21 3.40 24.91
CA ALA A 291 -0.53 4.39 25.73
C ALA A 291 -0.72 4.11 27.24
N THR A 292 -1.88 3.58 27.60
CA THR A 292 -2.24 3.27 29.01
C THR A 292 -2.26 1.77 29.29
N GLY A 293 -2.19 0.93 28.27
CA GLY A 293 -2.26 -0.52 28.40
C GLY A 293 -1.03 -1.14 29.07
N VAL A 294 -1.24 -2.21 29.82
CA VAL A 294 -0.20 -3.00 30.47
C VAL A 294 -0.11 -4.37 29.81
N LEU A 295 1.11 -4.78 29.43
CA LEU A 295 1.31 -6.13 28.86
C LEU A 295 0.91 -7.20 29.88
N ALA A 296 -0.02 -8.06 29.51
CA ALA A 296 -0.47 -9.19 30.30
C ALA A 296 0.45 -10.43 30.17
N VAL A 297 1.42 -10.39 29.24
CA VAL A 297 2.38 -11.48 28.95
C VAL A 297 3.81 -10.99 29.14
N SER A 298 4.69 -11.80 29.72
CA SER A 298 6.05 -11.41 30.08
C SER A 298 6.93 -11.08 28.86
N TYR A 299 7.38 -9.83 28.80
CA TYR A 299 8.26 -9.26 27.78
C TYR A 299 9.65 -9.95 27.68
N THR A 300 10.06 -10.70 28.67
CA THR A 300 11.40 -11.30 28.77
C THR A 300 11.70 -12.34 27.68
N HIS A 301 10.65 -12.92 27.03
CA HIS A 301 10.81 -13.93 25.99
C HIS A 301 11.02 -13.35 24.58
N LEU A 302 10.71 -12.07 24.34
CA LEU A 302 10.79 -11.44 23.01
C LEU A 302 12.20 -11.01 22.62
N ARG A 303 13.08 -10.74 23.58
CA ARG A 303 14.45 -10.21 23.31
C ARG A 303 15.38 -11.14 22.53
N ALA A 304 15.07 -12.43 22.42
CA ALA A 304 15.94 -13.42 21.79
C ALA A 304 15.72 -13.58 20.27
N HIS A 305 14.67 -12.99 19.69
CA HIS A 305 14.27 -13.23 18.29
C HIS A 305 14.05 -11.96 17.46
N GLU A 306 14.37 -10.77 17.99
CA GLU A 306 14.15 -9.51 17.29
C GLU A 306 15.35 -9.13 16.41
N THR A 307 15.13 -9.02 15.10
CA THR A 307 15.98 -8.23 14.20
C THR A 307 15.30 -6.90 13.93
N ARG A 308 15.95 -5.79 14.28
CA ARG A 308 15.42 -4.45 13.96
C ARG A 308 15.49 -4.22 12.45
N GLY A 309 14.34 -4.06 11.82
CA GLY A 309 14.22 -3.56 10.45
C GLY A 309 13.69 -2.11 10.46
N ASN A 310 14.30 -1.24 9.63
CA ASN A 310 13.74 0.07 9.32
C ASN A 310 13.07 -0.04 7.94
N LEU A 311 11.84 0.41 7.82
CA LEU A 311 11.18 0.66 6.55
C LEU A 311 11.28 2.14 6.23
#